data_99386d5ba5f3ad73ada014fb9fc55a29
#
_entry.id   99386d5ba5f3ad73ada014fb9fc55a29
#
_cell.length_a   1.000
_cell.length_b   1.000
_cell.length_c   1.000
_cell.angle_alpha   90.00
_cell.angle_beta   90.00
_cell.angle_gamma   90.00
#
_symmetry.space_group_name_H-M   'P 1'
#
loop_
_entity.id
_entity.type
_entity.pdbx_description
1 polymer ?
#
loop_
_entity_poly.entity_id
_entity_poly.type
_entity_poly.pdbx_seq_one_letter_code
_entity_poly.pdbx_strand_id
1 'polypeptide(L)'
;MRIGIEFNYKNTSARWGDEKYKKLKGFGFDAVDFDMANTENDLYGEFGKEIILREKKMAEDAGIDIYQVHGPWRFPPKDATEEDRAERMEKMKKSLYLTSLIGAKFWVVHPLMPYGIEEIGTDDAEKTWDINISFMRELTEEAKKYDITICYENMPMQKFSLGKPEDILRVVDEINDEHFQVCLDTGHVNVYENVLDLAEEVRRVGDKLKVLHVHDNKCQFDLHMLPYFGWANWEEFAKALSDIKFDGVFSMELVPPQGLPDDLFEYYAKMIYLTAKHISDMI
;
A
#
# COMPACT_ATOMS: atom_id res chain seq x y z
N MET A 1 -0.87 3.32 -18.97
CA MET A 1 -0.94 3.66 -17.53
C MET A 1 0.45 3.87 -16.97
N ARG A 2 0.65 4.70 -15.93
CA ARG A 2 1.94 4.86 -15.23
C ARG A 2 2.24 3.61 -14.41
N ILE A 3 3.52 3.24 -14.26
CA ILE A 3 3.95 2.05 -13.53
C ILE A 3 4.77 2.46 -12.32
N GLY A 4 4.40 1.94 -11.15
CA GLY A 4 5.07 2.15 -9.88
C GLY A 4 5.67 0.86 -9.30
N ILE A 5 6.47 1.03 -8.26
CA ILE A 5 7.09 -0.06 -7.50
C ILE A 5 7.21 0.32 -6.03
N GLU A 6 7.07 -0.64 -5.13
CA GLU A 6 7.40 -0.48 -3.71
C GLU A 6 8.86 -0.04 -3.54
N PHE A 7 9.08 0.92 -2.66
CA PHE A 7 10.38 1.56 -2.51
C PHE A 7 10.80 1.73 -1.05
N ASN A 8 11.60 0.81 -0.57
CA ASN A 8 12.29 0.96 0.70
C ASN A 8 13.62 1.71 0.51
N TYR A 9 13.67 2.98 0.91
CA TYR A 9 14.80 3.86 0.64
C TYR A 9 16.12 3.36 1.24
N LYS A 10 16.13 2.69 2.40
CA LYS A 10 17.34 2.14 3.02
C LYS A 10 17.91 0.97 2.24
N ASN A 11 17.07 0.00 1.94
CA ASN A 11 17.47 -1.20 1.22
C ASN A 11 17.95 -0.86 -0.19
N THR A 12 17.24 0.05 -0.86
CA THR A 12 17.59 0.49 -2.20
C THR A 12 18.86 1.36 -2.20
N SER A 13 19.04 2.22 -1.18
CA SER A 13 20.27 2.99 -1.01
C SER A 13 21.49 2.11 -0.72
N ALA A 14 21.33 1.02 0.02
CA ALA A 14 22.41 0.06 0.27
C ALA A 14 22.92 -0.59 -1.02
N ARG A 15 22.08 -0.71 -2.05
CA ARG A 15 22.41 -1.30 -3.36
C ARG A 15 22.89 -0.28 -4.37
N TRP A 16 22.16 0.82 -4.53
CA TRP A 16 22.34 1.76 -5.65
C TRP A 16 22.76 3.17 -5.22
N GLY A 17 22.93 3.41 -3.92
CA GLY A 17 23.30 4.73 -3.40
C GLY A 17 22.36 5.83 -3.87
N ASP A 18 22.94 6.95 -4.29
CA ASP A 18 22.19 8.12 -4.76
C ASP A 18 21.65 7.95 -6.19
N GLU A 19 22.04 6.88 -6.92
CA GLU A 19 21.55 6.60 -8.28
C GLU A 19 20.24 5.80 -8.32
N LYS A 20 19.68 5.43 -7.17
CA LYS A 20 18.53 4.53 -7.04
C LYS A 20 17.30 4.93 -7.87
N TYR A 21 16.91 6.20 -7.83
CA TYR A 21 15.77 6.68 -8.63
C TYR A 21 16.07 6.71 -10.12
N LYS A 22 17.30 7.09 -10.52
CA LYS A 22 17.72 7.05 -11.92
C LYS A 22 17.75 5.64 -12.47
N LYS A 23 18.15 4.64 -11.66
CA LYS A 23 18.08 3.23 -12.04
C LYS A 23 16.65 2.78 -12.24
N LEU A 24 15.73 3.09 -11.32
CA LEU A 24 14.30 2.80 -11.49
C LEU A 24 13.75 3.44 -12.77
N LYS A 25 14.06 4.72 -13.01
CA LYS A 25 13.67 5.40 -14.25
C LYS A 25 14.26 4.74 -15.48
N GLY A 26 15.51 4.30 -15.43
CA GLY A 26 16.18 3.57 -16.49
C GLY A 26 15.55 2.21 -16.80
N PHE A 27 14.90 1.55 -15.83
CA PHE A 27 14.10 0.34 -16.07
C PHE A 27 12.73 0.64 -16.68
N GLY A 28 12.24 1.87 -16.53
CA GLY A 28 10.99 2.36 -17.10
C GLY A 28 9.92 2.76 -16.08
N PHE A 29 10.18 2.64 -14.79
CA PHE A 29 9.22 3.07 -13.74
C PHE A 29 8.95 4.57 -13.81
N ASP A 30 7.72 4.96 -13.51
CA ASP A 30 7.26 6.35 -13.48
C ASP A 30 7.08 6.85 -12.04
N ALA A 31 6.81 5.94 -11.12
CA ALA A 31 6.47 6.27 -9.75
C ALA A 31 7.02 5.24 -8.75
N VAL A 32 6.99 5.63 -7.48
CA VAL A 32 7.24 4.73 -6.34
C VAL A 32 6.14 4.84 -5.30
N ASP A 33 5.92 3.73 -4.60
CA ASP A 33 5.26 3.65 -3.31
C ASP A 33 6.33 3.71 -2.23
N PHE A 34 6.38 4.80 -1.48
CA PHE A 34 7.46 5.06 -0.54
C PHE A 34 7.16 4.43 0.82
N ASP A 35 7.97 3.46 1.23
CA ASP A 35 7.79 2.73 2.48
C ASP A 35 8.15 3.56 3.72
N MET A 36 7.14 3.87 4.54
CA MET A 36 7.25 4.43 5.89
C MET A 36 6.70 3.49 6.97
N ALA A 37 6.51 2.21 6.67
CA ALA A 37 5.85 1.25 7.56
C ALA A 37 6.59 1.07 8.90
N ASN A 38 7.92 1.02 8.88
CA ASN A 38 8.72 0.79 10.09
C ASN A 38 8.99 2.08 10.86
N THR A 39 8.31 2.26 12.01
CA THR A 39 8.44 3.44 12.87
C THR A 39 9.72 3.50 13.70
N GLU A 40 10.52 2.43 13.73
CA GLU A 40 11.88 2.41 14.33
C GLU A 40 12.94 2.95 13.35
N ASN A 41 12.51 3.33 12.14
CA ASN A 41 13.35 3.90 11.12
C ASN A 41 13.78 5.34 11.49
N ASP A 42 14.95 5.78 11.03
CA ASP A 42 15.49 7.14 11.20
C ASP A 42 14.60 8.24 10.56
N LEU A 43 13.67 7.87 9.66
CA LEU A 43 12.59 8.77 9.20
C LEU A 43 11.76 9.32 10.36
N TYR A 44 11.57 8.54 11.42
CA TYR A 44 10.83 8.96 12.61
C TYR A 44 11.73 9.60 13.68
N GLY A 45 13.03 9.67 13.44
CA GLY A 45 14.02 10.30 14.29
C GLY A 45 14.13 11.82 14.11
N GLU A 46 15.22 12.37 14.64
CA GLU A 46 15.56 13.80 14.61
C GLU A 46 15.76 14.33 13.19
N PHE A 47 16.38 13.53 12.32
CA PHE A 47 16.75 13.93 10.94
C PHE A 47 15.73 13.49 9.89
N GLY A 48 14.55 13.02 10.29
CA GLY A 48 13.54 12.48 9.36
C GLY A 48 13.11 13.48 8.30
N LYS A 49 12.96 14.74 8.66
CA LYS A 49 12.63 15.82 7.71
C LYS A 49 13.71 16.02 6.64
N GLU A 50 14.96 16.05 7.04
CA GLU A 50 16.10 16.22 6.13
C GLU A 50 16.21 15.03 5.17
N ILE A 51 16.01 13.81 5.67
CA ILE A 51 16.00 12.59 4.87
C ILE A 51 14.89 12.68 3.82
N ILE A 52 13.66 12.99 4.22
CA ILE A 52 12.50 13.08 3.33
C ILE A 52 12.70 14.14 2.24
N LEU A 53 13.21 15.32 2.58
CA LEU A 53 13.45 16.37 1.61
C LEU A 53 14.57 16.00 0.62
N ARG A 54 15.59 15.26 1.07
CA ARG A 54 16.63 14.70 0.20
C ARG A 54 16.04 13.65 -0.75
N GLU A 55 15.25 12.70 -0.25
CA GLU A 55 14.61 11.67 -1.07
C GLU A 55 13.70 12.29 -2.13
N LYS A 56 12.86 13.26 -1.75
CA LYS A 56 12.04 14.05 -2.67
C LYS A 56 12.87 14.63 -3.80
N LYS A 57 13.92 15.37 -3.45
CA LYS A 57 14.77 16.02 -4.46
C LYS A 57 15.41 15.01 -5.41
N MET A 58 15.89 13.88 -4.90
CA MET A 58 16.50 12.83 -5.72
C MET A 58 15.49 12.19 -6.68
N ALA A 59 14.26 11.98 -6.24
CA ALA A 59 13.17 11.46 -7.08
C ALA A 59 12.81 12.47 -8.17
N GLU A 60 12.62 13.75 -7.83
CA GLU A 60 12.35 14.85 -8.77
C GLU A 60 13.46 14.97 -9.82
N ASP A 61 14.74 14.98 -9.40
CA ASP A 61 15.90 15.08 -10.30
C ASP A 61 15.99 13.87 -11.28
N ALA A 62 15.44 12.73 -10.90
CA ALA A 62 15.37 11.53 -11.74
C ALA A 62 14.09 11.42 -12.59
N GLY A 63 13.10 12.29 -12.37
CA GLY A 63 11.80 12.23 -13.04
C GLY A 63 10.95 11.04 -12.57
N ILE A 64 11.05 10.66 -11.30
CA ILE A 64 10.23 9.67 -10.61
C ILE A 64 9.24 10.42 -9.70
N ASP A 65 7.97 10.07 -9.79
CA ASP A 65 6.93 10.56 -8.89
C ASP A 65 6.87 9.71 -7.61
N ILE A 66 6.80 10.33 -6.45
CA ILE A 66 6.46 9.63 -5.21
C ILE A 66 4.94 9.72 -5.09
N TYR A 67 4.25 8.75 -5.69
CA TYR A 67 2.81 8.80 -5.90
C TYR A 67 2.01 8.49 -4.64
N GLN A 68 2.42 7.45 -3.93
CA GLN A 68 1.81 6.98 -2.69
C GLN A 68 2.87 6.67 -1.64
N VAL A 69 2.45 6.62 -0.39
CA VAL A 69 3.29 6.27 0.75
C VAL A 69 2.60 5.18 1.54
N HIS A 70 3.32 4.10 1.85
CA HIS A 70 2.86 3.11 2.81
C HIS A 70 3.07 3.63 4.24
N GLY A 71 2.00 3.81 4.98
CA GLY A 71 2.00 4.30 6.35
C GLY A 71 2.50 3.27 7.37
N PRO A 72 2.63 3.68 8.66
CA PRO A 72 3.10 2.78 9.71
C PRO A 72 2.23 1.55 9.88
N TRP A 73 2.89 0.38 9.87
CA TRP A 73 2.22 -0.85 10.22
C TRP A 73 3.13 -1.73 11.09
N ARG A 74 2.54 -2.67 11.82
CA ARG A 74 3.29 -3.59 12.67
C ARG A 74 2.57 -4.94 12.82
N PHE A 75 3.35 -6.00 12.80
CA PHE A 75 2.88 -7.34 13.10
C PHE A 75 3.86 -8.05 14.05
N PRO A 76 3.43 -8.72 15.13
CA PRO A 76 2.02 -8.84 15.56
C PRO A 76 1.41 -7.49 15.92
N PRO A 77 0.06 -7.33 15.79
CA PRO A 77 -0.62 -6.09 16.11
C PRO A 77 -0.47 -5.74 17.59
N LYS A 78 -0.35 -4.45 17.87
CA LYS A 78 -0.27 -3.90 19.23
C LYS A 78 -1.21 -2.71 19.33
N ASP A 79 -2.52 -3.00 19.28
CA ASP A 79 -3.60 -2.00 19.24
C ASP A 79 -4.66 -2.23 20.35
N ALA A 80 -4.38 -3.14 21.30
CA ALA A 80 -5.35 -3.63 22.26
C ALA A 80 -5.79 -2.56 23.26
N THR A 81 -4.88 -1.71 23.75
CA THR A 81 -5.18 -0.68 24.74
C THR A 81 -5.37 0.70 24.10
N GLU A 82 -6.00 1.62 24.84
CA GLU A 82 -6.13 3.01 24.41
C GLU A 82 -4.76 3.68 24.29
N GLU A 83 -3.82 3.35 25.17
CA GLU A 83 -2.45 3.87 25.16
C GLU A 83 -1.71 3.39 23.90
N ASP A 84 -1.84 2.13 23.51
CA ASP A 84 -1.24 1.59 22.28
C ASP A 84 -1.79 2.29 21.04
N ARG A 85 -3.10 2.54 21.01
CA ARG A 85 -3.76 3.26 19.90
C ARG A 85 -3.38 4.74 19.86
N ALA A 86 -3.24 5.39 21.02
CA ALA A 86 -2.77 6.77 21.10
C ALA A 86 -1.32 6.90 20.59
N GLU A 87 -0.43 5.98 20.99
CA GLU A 87 0.95 5.92 20.44
C GLU A 87 0.94 5.75 18.92
N ARG A 88 0.11 4.85 18.41
CA ARG A 88 -0.02 4.61 16.98
C ARG A 88 -0.54 5.84 16.24
N MET A 89 -1.53 6.52 16.78
CA MET A 89 -2.08 7.77 16.24
C MET A 89 -0.98 8.83 16.05
N GLU A 90 -0.14 9.05 17.05
CA GLU A 90 0.95 10.03 16.97
C GLU A 90 1.99 9.65 15.91
N LYS A 91 2.32 8.35 15.78
CA LYS A 91 3.22 7.87 14.71
C LYS A 91 2.60 8.04 13.33
N MET A 92 1.30 7.78 13.18
CA MET A 92 0.58 7.98 11.92
C MET A 92 0.46 9.47 11.55
N LYS A 93 0.15 10.35 12.49
CA LYS A 93 0.16 11.81 12.27
C LYS A 93 1.55 12.30 11.83
N LYS A 94 2.62 11.78 12.43
CA LYS A 94 3.99 12.07 12.00
C LYS A 94 4.26 11.58 10.58
N SER A 95 3.80 10.38 10.22
CA SER A 95 3.91 9.85 8.87
C SER A 95 3.16 10.72 7.84
N LEU A 96 1.92 11.15 8.14
CA LEU A 96 1.17 12.08 7.28
C LEU A 96 1.91 13.40 7.08
N TYR A 97 2.49 13.96 8.14
CA TYR A 97 3.34 15.16 8.02
C TYR A 97 4.54 14.93 7.10
N LEU A 98 5.26 13.81 7.25
CA LEU A 98 6.40 13.46 6.37
C LEU A 98 5.93 13.22 4.92
N THR A 99 4.77 12.60 4.74
CA THR A 99 4.13 12.42 3.43
C THR A 99 3.84 13.76 2.75
N SER A 100 3.38 14.76 3.50
CA SER A 100 3.17 16.10 2.96
C SER A 100 4.46 16.76 2.48
N LEU A 101 5.57 16.53 3.19
CA LEU A 101 6.88 17.06 2.82
C LEU A 101 7.45 16.40 1.57
N ILE A 102 7.27 15.08 1.43
CA ILE A 102 7.73 14.34 0.24
C ILE A 102 6.89 14.66 -0.99
N GLY A 103 5.64 15.05 -0.79
CA GLY A 103 4.74 15.55 -1.83
C GLY A 103 3.78 14.50 -2.39
N ALA A 104 3.68 13.32 -1.78
CA ALA A 104 2.70 12.31 -2.15
C ALA A 104 1.27 12.73 -1.75
N LYS A 105 0.30 12.32 -2.55
CA LYS A 105 -1.12 12.64 -2.36
C LYS A 105 -1.90 11.50 -1.71
N PHE A 106 -1.39 10.30 -1.77
CA PHE A 106 -2.04 9.10 -1.25
C PHE A 106 -1.19 8.49 -0.14
N TRP A 107 -1.86 8.06 0.92
CA TRP A 107 -1.22 7.46 2.07
C TRP A 107 -1.98 6.19 2.47
N VAL A 108 -1.32 5.03 2.36
CA VAL A 108 -1.93 3.72 2.61
C VAL A 108 -1.87 3.38 4.10
N VAL A 109 -2.93 2.77 4.61
CA VAL A 109 -3.03 2.35 5.99
C VAL A 109 -3.83 1.06 6.14
N HIS A 110 -3.35 0.20 7.04
CA HIS A 110 -4.04 -1.02 7.45
C HIS A 110 -5.05 -0.78 8.58
N PRO A 111 -6.10 -1.60 8.69
CA PRO A 111 -6.99 -1.63 9.85
C PRO A 111 -6.23 -1.85 11.16
N LEU A 112 -6.76 -1.27 12.24
CA LEU A 112 -6.37 -1.64 13.59
C LEU A 112 -6.90 -3.03 13.93
N MET A 113 -6.11 -3.80 14.67
CA MET A 113 -6.41 -5.18 15.05
C MET A 113 -6.43 -5.32 16.59
N PRO A 114 -7.35 -4.64 17.29
CA PRO A 114 -7.32 -4.53 18.76
C PRO A 114 -7.49 -5.87 19.48
N TYR A 115 -8.18 -6.81 18.87
CA TYR A 115 -8.44 -8.15 19.41
C TYR A 115 -7.76 -9.26 18.61
N GLY A 116 -6.83 -8.89 17.69
CA GLY A 116 -6.08 -9.82 16.85
C GLY A 116 -6.74 -10.03 15.49
N ILE A 117 -6.50 -11.19 14.89
CA ILE A 117 -6.85 -11.48 13.50
C ILE A 117 -7.87 -12.62 13.33
N GLU A 118 -8.43 -13.14 14.42
CA GLU A 118 -9.37 -14.27 14.43
C GLU A 118 -10.65 -13.89 15.21
N GLU A 119 -11.38 -12.90 14.74
CA GLU A 119 -12.52 -12.32 15.45
C GLU A 119 -13.88 -12.50 14.76
N ILE A 120 -13.91 -12.99 13.50
CA ILE A 120 -15.18 -13.27 12.80
C ILE A 120 -16.01 -14.27 13.60
N GLY A 121 -17.26 -13.90 13.88
CA GLY A 121 -18.18 -14.71 14.66
C GLY A 121 -18.06 -14.53 16.18
N THR A 122 -17.28 -13.57 16.64
CA THR A 122 -17.19 -13.15 18.04
C THR A 122 -17.76 -11.76 18.25
N ASP A 123 -18.01 -11.38 19.52
CA ASP A 123 -18.46 -10.02 19.89
C ASP A 123 -17.35 -8.95 19.67
N ASP A 124 -16.14 -9.38 19.39
CA ASP A 124 -15.00 -8.46 19.20
C ASP A 124 -15.01 -7.82 17.80
N ALA A 125 -15.63 -8.46 16.81
CA ALA A 125 -15.75 -7.90 15.45
C ALA A 125 -16.50 -6.55 15.44
N GLU A 126 -17.58 -6.39 16.24
CA GLU A 126 -18.30 -5.13 16.35
C GLU A 126 -17.45 -4.05 17.05
N LYS A 127 -16.74 -4.42 18.11
CA LYS A 127 -15.82 -3.51 18.80
C LYS A 127 -14.65 -3.06 17.91
N THR A 128 -14.09 -3.99 17.10
CA THR A 128 -13.06 -3.68 16.11
C THR A 128 -13.57 -2.67 15.09
N TRP A 129 -14.81 -2.82 14.64
CA TRP A 129 -15.47 -1.87 13.74
C TRP A 129 -15.52 -0.47 14.37
N ASP A 130 -16.10 -0.33 15.56
CA ASP A 130 -16.26 0.97 16.23
C ASP A 130 -14.93 1.66 16.50
N ILE A 131 -13.90 0.90 16.91
CA ILE A 131 -12.55 1.41 17.13
C ILE A 131 -11.95 1.93 15.82
N ASN A 132 -12.06 1.16 14.72
CA ASN A 132 -11.53 1.58 13.42
C ASN A 132 -12.26 2.82 12.89
N ILE A 133 -13.59 2.87 12.95
CA ILE A 133 -14.36 4.04 12.51
C ILE A 133 -13.92 5.29 13.27
N SER A 134 -13.84 5.20 14.60
CA SER A 134 -13.45 6.35 15.44
C SER A 134 -12.01 6.81 15.13
N PHE A 135 -11.08 5.85 15.05
CA PHE A 135 -9.66 6.12 14.79
C PHE A 135 -9.43 6.70 13.40
N MET A 136 -10.06 6.13 12.38
CA MET A 136 -9.86 6.57 10.99
C MET A 136 -10.53 7.92 10.73
N ARG A 137 -11.66 8.26 11.39
CA ARG A 137 -12.22 9.61 11.34
C ARG A 137 -11.26 10.66 11.88
N GLU A 138 -10.63 10.42 13.05
CA GLU A 138 -9.62 11.34 13.60
C GLU A 138 -8.42 11.50 12.66
N LEU A 139 -7.95 10.39 12.09
CA LEU A 139 -6.80 10.39 11.19
C LEU A 139 -7.12 11.10 9.86
N THR A 140 -8.35 10.99 9.37
CA THR A 140 -8.82 11.71 8.17
C THR A 140 -8.81 13.22 8.38
N GLU A 141 -9.24 13.71 9.55
CA GLU A 141 -9.16 15.14 9.89
C GLU A 141 -7.70 15.63 9.94
N GLU A 142 -6.74 14.78 10.31
CA GLU A 142 -5.33 15.14 10.24
C GLU A 142 -4.84 15.18 8.78
N ALA A 143 -5.20 14.20 7.95
CA ALA A 143 -4.79 14.09 6.55
C ALA A 143 -5.29 15.29 5.71
N LYS A 144 -6.50 15.79 5.98
CA LYS A 144 -7.07 16.99 5.34
C LYS A 144 -6.21 18.23 5.49
N LYS A 145 -5.49 18.38 6.61
CA LYS A 145 -4.59 19.53 6.82
C LYS A 145 -3.48 19.61 5.78
N TYR A 146 -3.18 18.50 5.13
CA TYR A 146 -2.11 18.35 4.16
C TYR A 146 -2.60 18.07 2.74
N ASP A 147 -3.92 18.03 2.52
CA ASP A 147 -4.53 17.64 1.25
C ASP A 147 -4.07 16.23 0.81
N ILE A 148 -4.03 15.29 1.78
CA ILE A 148 -3.68 13.88 1.58
C ILE A 148 -4.96 13.04 1.66
N THR A 149 -5.10 12.08 0.75
CA THR A 149 -6.13 11.04 0.80
C THR A 149 -5.56 9.79 1.46
N ILE A 150 -6.19 9.37 2.55
CA ILE A 150 -5.95 8.06 3.16
C ILE A 150 -6.56 6.98 2.27
N CYS A 151 -5.78 5.95 1.98
CA CYS A 151 -6.22 4.79 1.23
C CYS A 151 -6.21 3.56 2.15
N TYR A 152 -7.40 3.09 2.49
CA TYR A 152 -7.60 2.00 3.44
C TYR A 152 -7.50 0.67 2.73
N GLU A 153 -6.67 -0.24 3.24
CA GLU A 153 -6.23 -1.44 2.54
C GLU A 153 -6.91 -2.71 3.04
N ASN A 154 -7.29 -3.61 2.15
CA ASN A 154 -7.76 -4.95 2.47
C ASN A 154 -6.60 -5.85 2.93
N MET A 155 -6.89 -6.80 3.84
CA MET A 155 -5.89 -7.58 4.56
C MET A 155 -5.94 -9.08 4.21
N PRO A 156 -4.80 -9.81 4.31
CA PRO A 156 -4.73 -11.23 3.97
C PRO A 156 -5.24 -12.18 5.07
N MET A 157 -5.88 -11.65 6.12
CA MET A 157 -6.32 -12.44 7.27
C MET A 157 -7.78 -12.89 7.11
N GLN A 158 -8.00 -14.16 6.74
CA GLN A 158 -9.31 -14.71 6.40
C GLN A 158 -10.37 -14.67 7.52
N LYS A 159 -9.93 -14.61 8.79
CA LYS A 159 -10.81 -14.55 9.96
C LYS A 159 -10.89 -13.16 10.61
N PHE A 160 -10.31 -12.17 9.99
CA PHE A 160 -10.36 -10.80 10.44
C PHE A 160 -11.58 -10.08 9.84
N SER A 161 -12.32 -9.34 10.65
CA SER A 161 -13.60 -8.73 10.27
C SER A 161 -13.48 -7.56 9.28
N LEU A 162 -12.28 -6.98 9.15
CA LEU A 162 -11.95 -5.93 8.20
C LEU A 162 -10.90 -6.42 7.18
N GLY A 163 -11.00 -7.69 6.75
CA GLY A 163 -10.03 -8.27 5.85
C GLY A 163 -10.34 -8.10 4.38
N LYS A 164 -11.59 -8.23 3.98
CA LYS A 164 -11.99 -8.25 2.57
C LYS A 164 -12.20 -6.86 1.98
N PRO A 165 -12.07 -6.68 0.65
CA PRO A 165 -12.38 -5.41 -0.01
C PRO A 165 -13.79 -4.88 0.30
N GLU A 166 -14.80 -5.75 0.42
CA GLU A 166 -16.17 -5.35 0.79
C GLU A 166 -16.24 -4.75 2.20
N ASP A 167 -15.46 -5.27 3.17
CA ASP A 167 -15.41 -4.73 4.53
C ASP A 167 -14.73 -3.36 4.55
N ILE A 168 -13.63 -3.22 3.79
CA ILE A 168 -12.93 -1.94 3.60
C ILE A 168 -13.86 -0.90 2.98
N LEU A 169 -14.59 -1.28 1.93
CA LEU A 169 -15.54 -0.39 1.26
C LEU A 169 -16.65 0.09 2.22
N ARG A 170 -17.15 -0.80 3.09
CA ARG A 170 -18.15 -0.42 4.11
C ARG A 170 -17.59 0.62 5.09
N VAL A 171 -16.32 0.51 5.50
CA VAL A 171 -15.68 1.53 6.35
C VAL A 171 -15.56 2.85 5.60
N VAL A 172 -15.16 2.83 4.33
CA VAL A 172 -15.07 4.02 3.48
C VAL A 172 -16.45 4.68 3.32
N ASP A 173 -17.50 3.90 3.11
CA ASP A 173 -18.88 4.39 3.01
C ASP A 173 -19.38 4.99 4.34
N GLU A 174 -19.04 4.40 5.47
CA GLU A 174 -19.43 4.88 6.81
C GLU A 174 -18.70 6.18 7.17
N ILE A 175 -17.41 6.33 6.82
CA ILE A 175 -16.64 7.55 7.02
C ILE A 175 -17.13 8.65 6.07
N ASN A 176 -17.41 8.29 4.82
CA ASN A 176 -18.00 9.15 3.78
C ASN A 176 -17.27 10.49 3.61
N ASP A 177 -15.96 10.43 3.38
CA ASP A 177 -15.09 11.59 3.17
C ASP A 177 -14.23 11.39 1.91
N GLU A 178 -14.05 12.46 1.11
CA GLU A 178 -13.23 12.41 -0.11
C GLU A 178 -11.74 12.14 0.17
N HIS A 179 -11.27 12.43 1.37
CA HIS A 179 -9.91 12.13 1.84
C HIS A 179 -9.77 10.74 2.48
N PHE A 180 -10.80 9.87 2.37
CA PHE A 180 -10.73 8.50 2.86
C PHE A 180 -11.28 7.54 1.80
N GLN A 181 -10.41 6.81 1.14
CA GLN A 181 -10.68 6.00 -0.04
C GLN A 181 -10.06 4.60 0.08
N VAL A 182 -10.05 3.81 -1.00
CA VAL A 182 -9.61 2.41 -1.00
C VAL A 182 -8.22 2.28 -1.63
N CYS A 183 -7.35 1.53 -0.95
CA CYS A 183 -6.23 0.80 -1.54
C CYS A 183 -6.67 -0.67 -1.76
N LEU A 184 -6.52 -1.19 -2.97
CA LEU A 184 -6.76 -2.60 -3.24
C LEU A 184 -5.44 -3.33 -3.38
N ASP A 185 -5.19 -4.25 -2.44
CA ASP A 185 -4.12 -5.23 -2.56
C ASP A 185 -4.63 -6.50 -3.24
N THR A 186 -3.99 -6.84 -4.38
CA THR A 186 -4.40 -7.94 -5.25
C THR A 186 -4.04 -9.31 -4.68
N GLY A 187 -2.88 -9.40 -4.04
CA GLY A 187 -2.42 -10.63 -3.42
C GLY A 187 -3.25 -10.98 -2.18
N HIS A 188 -3.65 -9.97 -1.41
CA HIS A 188 -4.54 -10.16 -0.27
C HIS A 188 -5.93 -10.67 -0.70
N VAL A 189 -6.44 -10.27 -1.86
CA VAL A 189 -7.66 -10.87 -2.42
C VAL A 189 -7.45 -12.36 -2.72
N ASN A 190 -6.31 -12.72 -3.30
CA ASN A 190 -6.01 -14.10 -3.69
C ASN A 190 -5.80 -15.05 -2.51
N VAL A 191 -5.52 -14.54 -1.30
CA VAL A 191 -5.47 -15.36 -0.06
C VAL A 191 -6.84 -15.96 0.27
N TYR A 192 -7.94 -15.32 -0.17
CA TYR A 192 -9.31 -15.81 0.00
C TYR A 192 -9.72 -16.78 -1.12
N GLU A 193 -8.88 -17.77 -1.39
CA GLU A 193 -9.02 -18.76 -2.46
C GLU A 193 -10.46 -19.31 -2.58
N ASN A 194 -10.99 -19.35 -3.81
CA ASN A 194 -12.35 -19.80 -4.16
C ASN A 194 -13.50 -19.02 -3.48
N VAL A 195 -13.22 -17.90 -2.81
CA VAL A 195 -14.22 -17.05 -2.14
C VAL A 195 -14.37 -15.72 -2.85
N LEU A 196 -13.25 -15.11 -3.26
CA LEU A 196 -13.21 -13.81 -3.92
C LEU A 196 -12.69 -13.95 -5.36
N ASP A 197 -13.25 -13.15 -6.27
CA ASP A 197 -12.76 -12.93 -7.63
C ASP A 197 -12.16 -11.51 -7.71
N LEU A 198 -10.89 -11.42 -8.06
CA LEU A 198 -10.15 -10.15 -8.06
C LEU A 198 -10.81 -9.11 -8.98
N ALA A 199 -11.28 -9.51 -10.17
CA ALA A 199 -11.91 -8.59 -11.11
C ALA A 199 -13.29 -8.10 -10.62
N GLU A 200 -14.05 -8.98 -9.92
CA GLU A 200 -15.30 -8.59 -9.29
C GLU A 200 -15.06 -7.60 -8.14
N GLU A 201 -14.02 -7.80 -7.33
CA GLU A 201 -13.68 -6.89 -6.24
C GLU A 201 -13.23 -5.51 -6.76
N VAL A 202 -12.47 -5.44 -7.85
CA VAL A 202 -12.16 -4.16 -8.53
C VAL A 202 -13.43 -3.43 -8.94
N ARG A 203 -14.37 -4.13 -9.59
CA ARG A 203 -15.66 -3.53 -10.02
C ARG A 203 -16.52 -3.09 -8.83
N ARG A 204 -16.49 -3.86 -7.73
CA ARG A 204 -17.19 -3.54 -6.47
C ARG A 204 -16.68 -2.25 -5.85
N VAL A 205 -15.36 -2.08 -5.77
CA VAL A 205 -14.73 -0.87 -5.22
C VAL A 205 -14.99 0.34 -6.13
N GLY A 206 -14.94 0.15 -7.44
CA GLY A 206 -15.31 1.18 -8.40
C GLY A 206 -14.46 2.45 -8.30
N ASP A 207 -15.11 3.61 -8.30
CA ASP A 207 -14.48 4.95 -8.30
C ASP A 207 -13.78 5.32 -6.96
N LYS A 208 -14.02 4.53 -5.91
CA LYS A 208 -13.31 4.67 -4.63
C LYS A 208 -11.92 4.09 -4.63
N LEU A 209 -11.56 3.29 -5.65
CA LEU A 209 -10.21 2.79 -5.84
C LEU A 209 -9.26 3.93 -6.24
N LYS A 210 -8.28 4.24 -5.40
CA LYS A 210 -7.29 5.31 -5.66
C LYS A 210 -5.88 4.80 -5.85
N VAL A 211 -5.49 3.77 -5.13
CA VAL A 211 -4.17 3.17 -5.22
C VAL A 211 -4.25 1.65 -5.25
N LEU A 212 -3.21 1.04 -5.78
CA LEU A 212 -3.06 -0.40 -5.91
C LEU A 212 -1.79 -0.85 -5.22
N HIS A 213 -1.86 -2.02 -4.57
CA HIS A 213 -0.73 -2.88 -4.26
C HIS A 213 -0.86 -4.14 -5.12
N VAL A 214 0.05 -4.29 -6.10
CA VAL A 214 -0.05 -5.35 -7.09
C VAL A 214 1.03 -6.40 -6.88
N HIS A 215 0.60 -7.56 -6.46
CA HIS A 215 1.40 -8.79 -6.41
C HIS A 215 0.48 -10.01 -6.53
N ASP A 216 1.05 -11.19 -6.62
CA ASP A 216 0.31 -12.43 -6.76
C ASP A 216 0.51 -13.36 -5.56
N ASN A 217 -0.45 -14.22 -5.29
CA ASN A 217 -0.39 -15.27 -4.28
C ASN A 217 -0.98 -16.57 -4.83
N LYS A 218 -0.57 -17.71 -4.27
CA LYS A 218 -1.08 -19.04 -4.65
C LYS A 218 -1.47 -19.94 -3.48
N CYS A 219 -1.68 -19.38 -2.31
CA CYS A 219 -2.08 -20.12 -1.11
C CYS A 219 -2.60 -19.13 -0.07
N GLN A 220 -2.89 -19.65 1.13
CA GLN A 220 -3.44 -18.87 2.24
C GLN A 220 -2.39 -17.96 2.94
N PHE A 221 -1.23 -17.75 2.32
CA PHE A 221 -0.17 -16.91 2.84
C PHE A 221 0.08 -15.73 1.89
N ASP A 222 0.42 -14.62 2.48
CA ASP A 222 0.85 -13.46 1.76
C ASP A 222 2.32 -13.62 1.33
N LEU A 223 2.52 -13.89 0.03
CA LEU A 223 3.81 -14.32 -0.52
C LEU A 223 4.49 -13.25 -1.38
N HIS A 224 3.82 -12.16 -1.70
CA HIS A 224 4.33 -11.12 -2.61
C HIS A 224 5.00 -11.72 -3.85
N MET A 225 4.25 -12.55 -4.59
CA MET A 225 4.75 -13.19 -5.81
C MET A 225 4.63 -12.26 -7.01
N LEU A 226 5.54 -12.41 -7.96
CA LEU A 226 5.40 -11.73 -9.25
C LEU A 226 4.10 -12.20 -9.93
N PRO A 227 3.31 -11.31 -10.56
CA PRO A 227 2.14 -11.68 -11.35
C PRO A 227 2.43 -12.81 -12.35
N TYR A 228 1.46 -13.70 -12.54
CA TYR A 228 1.53 -14.99 -13.28
C TYR A 228 2.27 -16.13 -12.54
N PHE A 229 2.79 -15.90 -11.33
CA PHE A 229 3.36 -16.98 -10.51
C PHE A 229 2.36 -17.52 -9.49
N GLY A 230 1.25 -16.83 -9.28
CA GLY A 230 0.14 -17.21 -8.40
C GLY A 230 -1.12 -17.61 -9.17
N TRP A 231 -2.28 -17.24 -8.62
CA TRP A 231 -3.60 -17.67 -9.12
C TRP A 231 -4.44 -16.53 -9.70
N ALA A 232 -3.97 -15.27 -9.65
CA ALA A 232 -4.74 -14.15 -10.17
C ALA A 232 -4.98 -14.25 -11.68
N ASN A 233 -6.20 -13.92 -12.11
CA ASN A 233 -6.53 -13.75 -13.52
C ASN A 233 -6.23 -12.31 -13.95
N TRP A 234 -5.03 -12.09 -14.45
CA TRP A 234 -4.52 -10.75 -14.77
C TRP A 234 -5.22 -10.11 -15.97
N GLU A 235 -5.72 -10.91 -16.92
CA GLU A 235 -6.48 -10.43 -18.07
C GLU A 235 -7.84 -9.85 -17.63
N GLU A 236 -8.57 -10.57 -16.76
CA GLU A 236 -9.85 -10.08 -16.23
C GLU A 236 -9.63 -8.93 -15.23
N PHE A 237 -8.54 -8.92 -14.46
CA PHE A 237 -8.16 -7.80 -13.62
C PHE A 237 -7.91 -6.52 -14.43
N ALA A 238 -7.10 -6.60 -15.49
CA ALA A 238 -6.84 -5.46 -16.39
C ALA A 238 -8.14 -4.91 -17.00
N LYS A 239 -9.02 -5.80 -17.46
CA LYS A 239 -10.32 -5.43 -17.97
C LYS A 239 -11.20 -4.75 -16.91
N ALA A 240 -11.20 -5.24 -15.67
CA ALA A 240 -11.95 -4.63 -14.59
C ALA A 240 -11.44 -3.22 -14.27
N LEU A 241 -10.12 -2.97 -14.28
CA LEU A 241 -9.55 -1.63 -14.13
C LEU A 241 -9.98 -0.70 -15.27
N SER A 242 -10.03 -1.21 -16.51
CA SER A 242 -10.56 -0.47 -17.67
C SER A 242 -12.05 -0.14 -17.51
N ASP A 243 -12.86 -1.11 -17.05
CA ASP A 243 -14.32 -0.94 -16.85
C ASP A 243 -14.61 0.20 -15.87
N ILE A 244 -13.85 0.31 -14.77
CA ILE A 244 -13.99 1.40 -13.78
C ILE A 244 -13.24 2.68 -14.16
N LYS A 245 -12.50 2.68 -15.27
CA LYS A 245 -11.66 3.80 -15.73
C LYS A 245 -10.61 4.22 -14.71
N PHE A 246 -9.95 3.25 -14.09
CA PHE A 246 -8.90 3.52 -13.12
C PHE A 246 -7.78 4.35 -13.77
N ASP A 247 -7.45 5.49 -13.18
CA ASP A 247 -6.47 6.47 -13.71
C ASP A 247 -5.24 6.64 -12.82
N GLY A 248 -5.11 5.82 -11.77
CA GLY A 248 -4.00 5.81 -10.84
C GLY A 248 -2.70 5.19 -11.40
N VAL A 249 -1.80 4.85 -10.50
CA VAL A 249 -0.55 4.15 -10.81
C VAL A 249 -0.74 2.63 -10.65
N PHE A 250 -0.26 1.86 -11.62
CA PHE A 250 -0.13 0.41 -11.49
C PHE A 250 1.08 0.12 -10.61
N SER A 251 0.87 0.12 -9.29
CA SER A 251 1.94 0.05 -8.29
C SER A 251 2.20 -1.39 -7.88
N MET A 252 3.38 -1.90 -8.23
CA MET A 252 3.82 -3.24 -7.84
C MET A 252 4.31 -3.21 -6.39
N GLU A 253 3.66 -3.97 -5.51
CA GLU A 253 4.12 -4.17 -4.13
C GLU A 253 5.12 -5.33 -4.08
N LEU A 254 6.25 -5.09 -4.74
CA LEU A 254 7.34 -6.04 -4.90
C LEU A 254 8.68 -5.33 -4.82
N VAL A 255 9.59 -5.92 -4.09
CA VAL A 255 11.00 -5.54 -4.09
C VAL A 255 11.87 -6.71 -4.52
N PRO A 256 12.95 -6.48 -5.27
CA PRO A 256 13.89 -7.56 -5.55
C PRO A 256 14.47 -8.12 -4.25
N PRO A 257 14.57 -9.46 -4.11
CA PRO A 257 15.12 -10.10 -2.91
C PRO A 257 16.52 -9.60 -2.58
N GLN A 258 16.74 -9.17 -1.33
CA GLN A 258 18.00 -8.55 -0.89
C GLN A 258 19.22 -9.50 -0.94
N GLY A 259 19.00 -10.81 -0.94
CA GLY A 259 20.05 -11.82 -1.08
C GLY A 259 20.59 -12.03 -2.49
N LEU A 260 20.00 -11.39 -3.51
CA LEU A 260 20.47 -11.54 -4.89
C LEU A 260 21.82 -10.80 -5.12
N PRO A 261 22.73 -11.35 -5.96
CA PRO A 261 23.83 -10.59 -6.55
C PRO A 261 23.32 -9.35 -7.29
N ASP A 262 24.16 -8.31 -7.41
CA ASP A 262 23.72 -7.00 -7.91
C ASP A 262 23.17 -7.05 -9.35
N ASP A 263 23.77 -7.85 -10.23
CA ASP A 263 23.29 -8.05 -11.60
C ASP A 263 21.92 -8.74 -11.63
N LEU A 264 21.71 -9.77 -10.81
CA LEU A 264 20.42 -10.46 -10.69
C LEU A 264 19.36 -9.59 -10.02
N PHE A 265 19.75 -8.73 -9.08
CA PHE A 265 18.86 -7.77 -8.46
C PHE A 265 18.31 -6.77 -9.51
N GLU A 266 19.18 -6.26 -10.38
CA GLU A 266 18.77 -5.37 -11.49
C GLU A 266 17.87 -6.08 -12.51
N TYR A 267 18.20 -7.32 -12.89
CA TYR A 267 17.34 -8.12 -13.78
C TYR A 267 15.98 -8.39 -13.17
N TYR A 268 15.92 -8.66 -11.86
CA TYR A 268 14.64 -8.88 -11.18
C TYR A 268 13.80 -7.58 -11.13
N ALA A 269 14.40 -6.44 -10.81
CA ALA A 269 13.72 -5.13 -10.87
C ALA A 269 13.18 -4.85 -12.28
N LYS A 270 13.97 -5.15 -13.31
CA LYS A 270 13.52 -5.02 -14.71
C LYS A 270 12.39 -5.98 -15.04
N MET A 271 12.39 -7.19 -14.50
CA MET A 271 11.31 -8.17 -14.69
C MET A 271 10.01 -7.69 -14.04
N ILE A 272 10.06 -7.10 -12.82
CA ILE A 272 8.89 -6.48 -12.19
C ILE A 272 8.29 -5.43 -13.13
N TYR A 273 9.11 -4.53 -13.68
CA TYR A 273 8.64 -3.52 -14.63
C TYR A 273 7.99 -4.13 -15.87
N LEU A 274 8.65 -5.12 -16.50
CA LEU A 274 8.15 -5.72 -17.74
C LEU A 274 6.82 -6.46 -17.51
N THR A 275 6.67 -7.11 -16.36
CA THR A 275 5.42 -7.76 -15.98
C THR A 275 4.30 -6.74 -15.76
N ALA A 276 4.58 -5.68 -15.00
CA ALA A 276 3.62 -4.58 -14.80
C ALA A 276 3.21 -3.94 -16.14
N LYS A 277 4.19 -3.69 -17.02
CA LYS A 277 3.94 -3.12 -18.35
C LYS A 277 3.05 -4.02 -19.20
N HIS A 278 3.31 -5.32 -19.19
CA HIS A 278 2.51 -6.30 -19.93
C HIS A 278 1.04 -6.26 -19.50
N ILE A 279 0.78 -6.23 -18.20
CA ILE A 279 -0.60 -6.15 -17.66
C ILE A 279 -1.21 -4.78 -17.94
N SER A 280 -0.47 -3.70 -17.70
CA SER A 280 -0.98 -2.34 -17.90
C SER A 280 -1.27 -1.99 -19.36
N ASP A 281 -0.64 -2.66 -20.32
CA ASP A 281 -0.92 -2.49 -21.75
C ASP A 281 -2.27 -3.14 -22.17
N MET A 282 -2.89 -3.94 -21.32
CA MET A 282 -4.22 -4.54 -21.52
C MET A 282 -5.37 -3.66 -20.96
N ILE A 283 -5.06 -2.63 -20.15
CA ILE A 283 -6.01 -1.67 -19.59
C ILE A 283 -6.29 -0.56 -20.60
#